data_eb55e100326836287875334bf1c12a9b
#
_entry.id   eb55e100326836287875334bf1c12a9b
#
_cell.length_a   1.000
_cell.length_b   1.000
_cell.length_c   1.000
_cell.angle_alpha   90.00
_cell.angle_beta   90.00
_cell.angle_gamma   90.00
#
_symmetry.space_group_name_H-M   'P 1'
#
loop_
_entity.id
_entity.type
_entity.pdbx_description
1 polymer ?
#
loop_
_entity_poly.entity_id
_entity_poly.type
_entity_poly.pdbx_seq_one_letter_code
_entity_poly.pdbx_strand_id
1 'polypeptide(L)'
;MKKVVPLLIAVGLVLFYIIGRLGYTAYVKYAPSKELSDLSDYYQVSGDEIAVYLDGESQDEKGLLRQNQPYLPLTWVNQKLNERFYWDEQEKILVYTLPESIVYMNADSRGDDGLPLFLEDADGIYLSKDLILTYTDIRVTSFLEDEIHRLFISTRWEPE
;
A
#
# COMPACT_ATOMS: atom_id res chain seq x y z
N MET A 1 -1.20 60.48 -40.64
CA MET A 1 -1.95 59.30 -40.16
C MET A 1 -1.49 57.94 -40.74
N LYS A 2 -1.01 57.85 -42.01
CA LYS A 2 -0.61 56.57 -42.65
C LYS A 2 0.62 55.84 -42.05
N LYS A 3 1.50 56.56 -41.30
CA LYS A 3 2.70 55.93 -40.70
C LYS A 3 2.54 55.36 -39.30
N VAL A 4 1.42 55.64 -38.62
CA VAL A 4 1.18 55.20 -37.24
C VAL A 4 0.57 53.79 -37.21
N VAL A 5 -0.19 53.39 -38.23
CA VAL A 5 -0.82 52.10 -38.33
C VAL A 5 0.17 50.92 -38.31
N PRO A 6 1.27 50.92 -39.12
CA PRO A 6 2.22 49.83 -39.09
C PRO A 6 2.97 49.75 -37.75
N LEU A 7 3.21 50.89 -37.08
CA LEU A 7 3.85 50.90 -35.77
C LEU A 7 2.93 50.25 -34.70
N LEU A 8 1.63 50.55 -34.72
CA LEU A 8 0.68 49.93 -33.82
C LEU A 8 0.55 48.43 -34.02
N ILE A 9 0.60 47.97 -35.27
CA ILE A 9 0.58 46.54 -35.60
C ILE A 9 1.85 45.84 -35.06
N ALA A 10 3.02 46.47 -35.26
CA ALA A 10 4.27 45.93 -34.76
C ALA A 10 4.29 45.82 -33.23
N VAL A 11 3.85 46.84 -32.53
CA VAL A 11 3.70 46.84 -31.05
C VAL A 11 2.73 45.76 -30.60
N GLY A 12 1.58 45.63 -31.28
CA GLY A 12 0.58 44.57 -30.96
C GLY A 12 1.16 43.14 -31.11
N LEU A 13 1.93 42.88 -32.16
CA LEU A 13 2.59 41.58 -32.39
C LEU A 13 3.63 41.28 -31.31
N VAL A 14 4.41 42.26 -30.89
CA VAL A 14 5.41 42.08 -29.82
C VAL A 14 4.71 41.79 -28.47
N LEU A 15 3.67 42.52 -28.15
CA LEU A 15 2.89 42.28 -26.94
C LEU A 15 2.26 40.86 -26.94
N PHE A 16 1.67 40.48 -28.07
CA PHE A 16 1.08 39.13 -28.22
C PHE A 16 2.14 38.03 -28.06
N TYR A 17 3.33 38.20 -28.60
CA TYR A 17 4.46 37.27 -28.43
C TYR A 17 4.89 37.17 -26.96
N ILE A 18 5.02 38.32 -26.28
CA ILE A 18 5.42 38.35 -24.85
C ILE A 18 4.35 37.66 -23.98
N ILE A 19 3.07 37.96 -24.18
CA ILE A 19 1.97 37.36 -23.44
C ILE A 19 1.90 35.83 -23.70
N GLY A 20 2.04 35.43 -24.96
CA GLY A 20 2.06 34.02 -25.35
C GLY A 20 3.22 33.26 -24.69
N ARG A 21 4.39 33.86 -24.65
CA ARG A 21 5.55 33.23 -24.04
C ARG A 21 5.46 33.17 -22.51
N LEU A 22 4.93 34.19 -21.86
CA LEU A 22 4.67 34.17 -20.42
C LEU A 22 3.61 33.15 -20.06
N GLY A 23 2.55 33.04 -20.84
CA GLY A 23 1.50 32.02 -20.67
C GLY A 23 2.05 30.62 -20.86
N TYR A 24 2.88 30.39 -21.87
CA TYR A 24 3.50 29.08 -22.11
C TYR A 24 4.47 28.69 -20.99
N THR A 25 5.32 29.61 -20.50
CA THR A 25 6.22 29.32 -19.36
C THR A 25 5.46 29.06 -18.07
N ALA A 26 4.37 29.78 -17.82
CA ALA A 26 3.50 29.52 -16.68
C ALA A 26 2.82 28.15 -16.83
N TYR A 27 2.31 27.82 -18.02
CA TYR A 27 1.70 26.53 -18.28
C TYR A 27 2.68 25.38 -18.05
N VAL A 28 3.93 25.45 -18.61
CA VAL A 28 4.94 24.40 -18.43
C VAL A 28 5.35 24.26 -16.95
N LYS A 29 5.40 25.37 -16.21
CA LYS A 29 5.79 25.36 -14.80
C LYS A 29 4.70 24.80 -13.86
N TYR A 30 3.43 25.03 -14.19
CA TYR A 30 2.28 24.67 -13.33
C TYR A 30 1.39 23.56 -13.93
N ALA A 31 1.65 23.13 -15.18
CA ALA A 31 0.98 21.94 -15.68
C ALA A 31 1.41 20.73 -14.84
N PRO A 32 0.47 19.87 -14.46
CA PRO A 32 0.83 18.61 -13.83
C PRO A 32 1.82 17.88 -14.73
N SER A 33 2.94 17.43 -14.15
CA SER A 33 3.91 16.64 -14.89
C SER A 33 3.18 15.41 -15.45
N LYS A 34 3.38 15.12 -16.73
CA LYS A 34 2.89 13.88 -17.34
C LYS A 34 3.77 12.68 -17.00
N GLU A 35 4.80 12.87 -16.21
CA GLU A 35 5.54 11.78 -15.60
C GLU A 35 4.60 11.14 -14.61
N LEU A 36 4.01 10.03 -15.02
CA LEU A 36 3.38 9.08 -14.12
C LEU A 36 4.48 8.68 -13.14
N SER A 37 4.39 9.15 -11.90
CA SER A 37 5.20 8.59 -10.82
C SER A 37 4.93 7.10 -10.83
N ASP A 38 5.97 6.30 -10.78
CA ASP A 38 5.80 4.87 -10.62
C ASP A 38 4.94 4.65 -9.37
N LEU A 39 3.88 3.86 -9.49
CA LEU A 39 3.01 3.58 -8.35
C LEU A 39 3.77 2.91 -7.22
N SER A 40 4.84 2.16 -7.52
CA SER A 40 5.74 1.58 -6.52
C SER A 40 6.41 2.65 -5.65
N ASP A 41 6.83 3.77 -6.24
CA ASP A 41 7.40 4.91 -5.51
C ASP A 41 6.33 5.60 -4.65
N TYR A 42 5.10 5.71 -5.15
CA TYR A 42 4.00 6.31 -4.40
C TYR A 42 3.62 5.47 -3.18
N TYR A 43 3.51 4.15 -3.35
CA TYR A 43 3.16 3.22 -2.26
C TYR A 43 4.37 2.80 -1.43
N GLN A 44 5.59 3.15 -1.85
CA GLN A 44 6.85 2.78 -1.20
C GLN A 44 6.95 1.27 -1.00
N VAL A 45 6.60 0.50 -2.02
CA VAL A 45 6.69 -0.97 -2.04
C VAL A 45 7.72 -1.42 -3.05
N SER A 46 8.43 -2.49 -2.75
CA SER A 46 9.46 -3.08 -3.60
C SER A 46 9.36 -4.61 -3.62
N GLY A 47 9.62 -5.20 -4.78
CA GLY A 47 9.64 -6.65 -4.94
C GLY A 47 8.32 -7.31 -4.55
N ASP A 48 8.35 -8.13 -3.50
CA ASP A 48 7.19 -8.89 -3.02
C ASP A 48 6.41 -8.17 -1.90
N GLU A 49 6.74 -6.91 -1.64
CA GLU A 49 6.02 -6.11 -0.63
C GLU A 49 4.63 -5.72 -1.12
N ILE A 50 3.70 -5.62 -0.19
CA ILE A 50 2.35 -5.14 -0.43
C ILE A 50 2.02 -3.94 0.45
N ALA A 51 1.31 -2.97 -0.11
CA ALA A 51 0.82 -1.82 0.65
C ALA A 51 -0.39 -2.23 1.50
N VAL A 52 -0.38 -1.86 2.79
CA VAL A 52 -1.42 -2.21 3.76
C VAL A 52 -2.22 -0.97 4.12
N TYR A 53 -3.55 -1.12 4.14
CA TYR A 53 -4.51 -0.12 4.58
C TYR A 53 -5.35 -0.68 5.71
N LEU A 54 -5.51 0.06 6.78
CA LEU A 54 -6.39 -0.26 7.91
C LEU A 54 -7.46 0.82 8.05
N ASP A 55 -8.73 0.42 7.93
CA ASP A 55 -9.89 1.33 8.00
C ASP A 55 -9.78 2.57 7.09
N GLY A 56 -9.15 2.39 5.91
CA GLY A 56 -8.93 3.42 4.90
C GLY A 56 -7.63 4.23 5.06
N GLU A 57 -6.87 4.02 6.12
CA GLU A 57 -5.59 4.69 6.37
C GLU A 57 -4.42 3.83 5.92
N SER A 58 -3.48 4.42 5.15
CA SER A 58 -2.23 3.76 4.74
C SER A 58 -1.37 3.48 5.97
N GLN A 59 -0.78 2.29 6.01
CA GLN A 59 0.13 1.88 7.07
C GLN A 59 1.59 2.00 6.59
N ASP A 60 2.49 2.36 7.50
CA ASP A 60 3.92 2.43 7.20
C ASP A 60 4.51 1.03 7.01
N GLU A 61 4.03 0.06 7.82
CA GLU A 61 4.41 -1.33 7.71
C GLU A 61 3.84 -1.96 6.45
N LYS A 62 4.68 -2.73 5.76
CA LYS A 62 4.34 -3.45 4.55
C LYS A 62 4.08 -4.92 4.86
N GLY A 63 3.16 -5.51 4.10
CA GLY A 63 3.03 -6.96 4.08
C GLY A 63 3.93 -7.58 3.02
N LEU A 64 3.94 -8.90 2.95
CA LEU A 64 4.63 -9.69 1.92
C LEU A 64 3.63 -10.49 1.10
N LEU A 65 3.91 -10.64 -0.19
CA LEU A 65 3.17 -11.54 -1.07
C LEU A 65 4.05 -12.76 -1.37
N ARG A 66 3.58 -13.94 -0.99
CA ARG A 66 4.23 -15.21 -1.32
C ARG A 66 3.22 -16.17 -1.91
N GLN A 67 3.52 -16.68 -3.10
CA GLN A 67 2.62 -17.60 -3.82
C GLN A 67 1.17 -17.10 -3.92
N ASN A 68 1.01 -15.80 -4.18
CA ASN A 68 -0.27 -15.09 -4.24
C ASN A 68 -1.06 -15.00 -2.91
N GLN A 69 -0.42 -15.36 -1.79
CA GLN A 69 -0.96 -15.23 -0.43
C GLN A 69 -0.34 -14.02 0.26
N PRO A 70 -1.15 -13.08 0.79
CA PRO A 70 -0.67 -11.98 1.61
C PRO A 70 -0.28 -12.46 3.01
N TYR A 71 0.84 -11.92 3.50
CA TYR A 71 1.34 -12.12 4.85
C TYR A 71 1.59 -10.77 5.51
N LEU A 72 1.26 -10.65 6.79
CA LEU A 72 1.42 -9.41 7.56
C LEU A 72 2.40 -9.60 8.73
N PRO A 73 3.21 -8.58 9.07
CA PRO A 73 4.13 -8.66 10.19
C PRO A 73 3.40 -9.00 11.50
N LEU A 74 3.90 -9.98 12.25
CA LEU A 74 3.35 -10.37 13.54
C LEU A 74 3.23 -9.18 14.50
N THR A 75 4.25 -8.34 14.54
CA THR A 75 4.29 -7.15 15.40
C THR A 75 3.15 -6.18 15.07
N TRP A 76 2.91 -5.95 13.79
CA TRP A 76 1.82 -5.10 13.33
C TRP A 76 0.45 -5.71 13.64
N VAL A 77 0.28 -7.02 13.39
CA VAL A 77 -0.97 -7.73 13.72
C VAL A 77 -1.29 -7.62 15.21
N ASN A 78 -0.30 -7.83 16.07
CA ASN A 78 -0.49 -7.70 17.52
C ASN A 78 -0.81 -6.27 17.96
N GLN A 79 -0.24 -5.27 17.33
CA GLN A 79 -0.50 -3.87 17.69
C GLN A 79 -1.86 -3.35 17.20
N LYS A 80 -2.30 -3.80 16.03
CA LYS A 80 -3.43 -3.18 15.33
C LYS A 80 -4.70 -4.03 15.29
N LEU A 81 -4.57 -5.36 15.33
CA LEU A 81 -5.69 -6.26 15.12
C LEU A 81 -5.95 -7.15 16.34
N ASN A 82 -4.96 -7.90 16.80
CA ASN A 82 -5.16 -8.89 17.86
C ASN A 82 -3.83 -9.26 18.53
N GLU A 83 -3.65 -8.88 19.78
CA GLU A 83 -2.41 -9.04 20.57
C GLU A 83 -2.18 -10.46 21.14
N ARG A 84 -2.86 -11.48 20.62
CA ARG A 84 -2.83 -12.85 21.18
C ARG A 84 -1.87 -13.79 20.47
N PHE A 85 -1.16 -13.33 19.46
CA PHE A 85 -0.13 -14.11 18.79
C PHE A 85 1.22 -13.91 19.48
N TYR A 86 1.92 -14.99 19.75
CA TYR A 86 3.24 -14.99 20.36
C TYR A 86 4.18 -15.89 19.57
N TRP A 87 5.41 -15.44 19.35
CA TRP A 87 6.47 -16.22 18.71
C TRP A 87 7.46 -16.72 19.75
N ASP A 88 7.65 -18.02 19.81
CA ASP A 88 8.68 -18.67 20.61
C ASP A 88 9.94 -18.90 19.77
N GLU A 89 10.95 -18.08 20.01
CA GLU A 89 12.23 -18.14 19.32
C GLU A 89 13.01 -19.45 19.56
N GLN A 90 12.83 -20.08 20.73
CA GLN A 90 13.58 -21.28 21.10
C GLN A 90 12.99 -22.52 20.44
N GLU A 91 11.71 -22.64 20.48
CA GLU A 91 10.97 -23.78 19.92
C GLU A 91 10.59 -23.59 18.45
N LYS A 92 10.78 -22.38 17.91
CA LYS A 92 10.37 -21.99 16.55
C LYS A 92 8.90 -22.30 16.27
N ILE A 93 8.05 -21.96 17.22
CA ILE A 93 6.60 -22.14 17.12
C ILE A 93 5.88 -20.81 17.28
N LEU A 94 4.77 -20.67 16.52
CA LEU A 94 3.81 -19.60 16.72
C LEU A 94 2.72 -20.09 17.64
N VAL A 95 2.42 -19.30 18.66
CA VAL A 95 1.42 -19.60 19.68
C VAL A 95 0.27 -18.61 19.59
N TYR A 96 -0.96 -19.09 19.59
CA TYR A 96 -2.14 -18.25 19.72
C TYR A 96 -2.92 -18.62 20.99
N THR A 97 -3.24 -17.61 21.81
CA THR A 97 -3.91 -17.81 23.09
C THR A 97 -5.41 -17.54 22.98
N LEU A 98 -6.21 -18.56 23.25
CA LEU A 98 -7.68 -18.46 23.43
C LEU A 98 -8.02 -18.42 24.93
N PRO A 99 -9.22 -17.98 25.33
CA PRO A 99 -9.62 -17.93 26.74
C PRO A 99 -9.50 -19.28 27.48
N GLU A 100 -9.74 -20.40 26.78
CA GLU A 100 -9.77 -21.74 27.37
C GLU A 100 -8.77 -22.72 26.76
N SER A 101 -7.96 -22.27 25.79
CA SER A 101 -7.01 -23.14 25.09
C SER A 101 -5.84 -22.36 24.50
N ILE A 102 -4.80 -23.10 24.15
CA ILE A 102 -3.64 -22.55 23.45
C ILE A 102 -3.46 -23.35 22.16
N VAL A 103 -3.27 -22.64 21.06
CA VAL A 103 -3.00 -23.25 19.75
C VAL A 103 -1.51 -23.08 19.43
N TYR A 104 -0.86 -24.18 19.11
CA TYR A 104 0.54 -24.22 18.71
C TYR A 104 0.65 -24.51 17.22
N MET A 105 1.43 -23.72 16.51
CA MET A 105 1.68 -23.85 15.09
C MET A 105 3.19 -23.89 14.84
N ASN A 106 3.64 -24.87 14.09
CA ASN A 106 5.02 -25.03 13.70
C ASN A 106 5.23 -24.72 12.22
N ALA A 107 6.46 -24.82 11.73
CA ALA A 107 6.81 -24.54 10.34
C ALA A 107 6.08 -25.43 9.31
N ASP A 108 5.54 -26.59 9.73
CA ASP A 108 4.77 -27.50 8.87
C ASP A 108 3.26 -27.21 8.90
N SER A 109 2.80 -26.29 9.74
CA SER A 109 1.38 -25.88 9.82
C SER A 109 0.97 -25.16 8.53
N ARG A 110 -0.11 -25.66 7.93
CA ARG A 110 -0.65 -25.19 6.64
C ARG A 110 -2.09 -24.76 6.79
N GLY A 111 -2.48 -23.78 5.97
CA GLY A 111 -3.88 -23.41 5.77
C GLY A 111 -4.63 -24.43 4.90
N ASP A 112 -5.91 -24.19 4.69
CA ASP A 112 -6.76 -25.02 3.82
C ASP A 112 -6.30 -25.02 2.37
N ASP A 113 -5.60 -23.97 1.96
CA ASP A 113 -4.98 -23.80 0.63
C ASP A 113 -3.63 -24.56 0.49
N GLY A 114 -3.14 -25.18 1.56
CA GLY A 114 -1.85 -25.88 1.62
C GLY A 114 -0.64 -24.95 1.79
N LEU A 115 -0.84 -23.63 1.91
CA LEU A 115 0.23 -22.67 2.11
C LEU A 115 0.61 -22.54 3.59
N PRO A 116 1.83 -22.09 3.92
CA PRO A 116 2.27 -21.89 5.30
C PRO A 116 1.36 -20.90 6.04
N LEU A 117 1.01 -21.21 7.29
CA LEU A 117 0.25 -20.27 8.14
C LEU A 117 1.07 -19.07 8.58
N PHE A 118 2.39 -19.20 8.63
CA PHE A 118 3.30 -18.11 8.91
C PHE A 118 4.63 -18.32 8.17
N LEU A 119 5.41 -17.24 8.05
CA LEU A 119 6.75 -17.23 7.46
C LEU A 119 7.73 -16.60 8.44
N GLU A 120 8.94 -17.12 8.49
CA GLU A 120 10.09 -16.47 9.10
C GLU A 120 10.92 -15.85 7.96
N ASP A 121 11.08 -14.53 7.98
CA ASP A 121 11.90 -13.77 7.02
C ASP A 121 12.96 -12.96 7.77
N ALA A 122 13.85 -12.29 7.05
CA ALA A 122 14.93 -11.48 7.62
C ALA A 122 14.44 -10.40 8.60
N ASP A 123 13.25 -9.86 8.33
CA ASP A 123 12.64 -8.78 9.12
C ASP A 123 11.70 -9.28 10.24
N GLY A 124 11.53 -10.60 10.37
CA GLY A 124 10.74 -11.20 11.45
C GLY A 124 9.72 -12.22 10.99
N ILE A 125 8.67 -12.38 11.81
CA ILE A 125 7.60 -13.34 11.56
C ILE A 125 6.43 -12.65 10.89
N TYR A 126 5.92 -13.28 9.84
CA TYR A 126 4.78 -12.83 9.06
C TYR A 126 3.65 -13.85 9.12
N LEU A 127 2.44 -13.42 9.43
CA LEU A 127 1.24 -14.25 9.54
C LEU A 127 0.46 -14.21 8.22
N SER A 128 -0.01 -15.37 7.77
CA SER A 128 -0.87 -15.43 6.58
C SER A 128 -2.19 -14.71 6.81
N LYS A 129 -2.75 -14.13 5.76
CA LYS A 129 -4.10 -13.53 5.79
C LYS A 129 -5.13 -14.51 6.36
N ASP A 130 -5.08 -15.78 5.96
CA ASP A 130 -6.07 -16.78 6.35
C ASP A 130 -5.96 -17.13 7.84
N LEU A 131 -4.74 -17.19 8.38
CA LEU A 131 -4.55 -17.35 9.83
C LEU A 131 -5.15 -16.18 10.60
N ILE A 132 -4.91 -14.95 10.15
CA ILE A 132 -5.44 -13.75 10.78
C ILE A 132 -6.97 -13.77 10.74
N LEU A 133 -7.59 -14.08 9.59
CA LEU A 133 -9.04 -14.20 9.46
C LEU A 133 -9.66 -15.27 10.32
N THR A 134 -8.93 -16.36 10.61
CA THR A 134 -9.42 -17.44 11.49
C THR A 134 -9.62 -16.95 12.93
N TYR A 135 -8.83 -16.00 13.39
CA TYR A 135 -8.80 -15.56 14.79
C TYR A 135 -9.18 -14.10 15.01
N THR A 136 -9.60 -13.40 13.95
CA THR A 136 -10.03 -12.00 14.04
C THR A 136 -11.31 -11.78 13.26
N ASP A 137 -12.18 -10.89 13.78
CA ASP A 137 -13.41 -10.49 13.09
C ASP A 137 -13.14 -9.23 12.24
N ILE A 138 -12.44 -9.43 11.12
CA ILE A 138 -12.08 -8.36 10.19
C ILE A 138 -12.48 -8.73 8.77
N ARG A 139 -12.63 -7.72 7.91
CA ARG A 139 -12.72 -7.91 6.45
C ARG A 139 -11.37 -7.60 5.80
N VAL A 140 -10.96 -8.45 4.90
CA VAL A 140 -9.74 -8.26 4.11
C VAL A 140 -10.07 -8.35 2.63
N THR A 141 -9.74 -7.30 1.89
CA THR A 141 -9.87 -7.25 0.43
C THR A 141 -8.51 -6.94 -0.18
N SER A 142 -8.10 -7.69 -1.18
CA SER A 142 -6.87 -7.45 -1.92
C SER A 142 -7.18 -6.95 -3.32
N PHE A 143 -6.41 -5.97 -3.77
CA PHE A 143 -6.46 -5.43 -5.13
C PHE A 143 -5.07 -5.48 -5.75
N LEU A 144 -5.05 -5.79 -7.04
CA LEU A 144 -3.87 -5.68 -7.89
C LEU A 144 -4.10 -4.55 -8.89
N GLU A 145 -3.24 -3.56 -8.90
CA GLU A 145 -3.25 -2.46 -9.86
C GLU A 145 -1.82 -2.16 -10.29
N ASP A 146 -1.57 -2.20 -11.61
CA ASP A 146 -0.25 -1.97 -12.21
C ASP A 146 0.88 -2.74 -11.50
N GLU A 147 0.66 -4.05 -11.28
CA GLU A 147 1.58 -4.98 -10.60
C GLU A 147 1.76 -4.72 -9.10
N ILE A 148 1.09 -3.73 -8.52
CA ILE A 148 1.14 -3.44 -7.09
C ILE A 148 -0.03 -4.08 -6.37
N HIS A 149 0.28 -4.92 -5.39
CA HIS A 149 -0.70 -5.48 -4.49
C HIS A 149 -1.00 -4.53 -3.34
N ARG A 150 -2.29 -4.30 -3.11
CA ARG A 150 -2.79 -3.52 -1.99
C ARG A 150 -3.74 -4.37 -1.16
N LEU A 151 -3.57 -4.34 0.15
CA LEU A 151 -4.40 -5.05 1.11
C LEU A 151 -5.19 -4.05 1.94
N PHE A 152 -6.50 -4.14 1.85
CA PHE A 152 -7.42 -3.31 2.64
C PHE A 152 -8.03 -4.16 3.74
N ILE A 153 -7.85 -3.70 4.97
CA ILE A 153 -8.35 -4.36 6.18
C ILE A 153 -9.36 -3.42 6.83
N SER A 154 -10.54 -3.93 7.15
CA SER A 154 -11.55 -3.19 7.90
C SER A 154 -11.88 -3.92 9.19
N THR A 155 -11.76 -3.19 10.30
CA THR A 155 -12.14 -3.63 11.64
C THR A 155 -13.57 -3.21 11.99
N ARG A 156 -14.17 -2.33 11.18
CA ARG A 156 -15.53 -1.82 11.41
C ARG A 156 -16.53 -2.66 10.64
N TRP A 157 -17.43 -3.24 11.35
CA TRP A 157 -18.61 -3.89 10.81
C TRP A 157 -19.69 -2.81 10.59
N GLU A 158 -19.91 -2.38 9.36
CA GLU A 158 -21.16 -1.72 8.99
C GLU A 158 -22.08 -2.83 8.46
N PRO A 159 -23.18 -3.17 9.17
CA PRO A 159 -24.18 -4.07 8.62
C PRO A 159 -24.85 -3.36 7.42
N GLU A 160 -24.88 -4.04 6.27
CA GLU A 160 -25.67 -3.60 5.11
C GLU A 160 -27.17 -3.57 5.43
#